data_359775b87f2dee60e811f9dfd3299f9a
#
_entry.id   359775b87f2dee60e811f9dfd3299f9a
#
_cell.length_a   1.000
_cell.length_b   1.000
_cell.length_c   1.000
_cell.angle_alpha   90.00
_cell.angle_beta   90.00
_cell.angle_gamma   90.00
#
_symmetry.space_group_name_H-M   'P 1'
#
loop_
_entity.id
_entity.type
_entity.pdbx_description
1 polymer ?
#
loop_
_entity_poly.entity_id
_entity_poly.type
_entity_poly.pdbx_seq_one_letter_code
_entity_poly.pdbx_strand_id
1 'polypeptide(L)'
;MKRIYTLFLAASVFFAGCEEFQPVFTGKYPDPQEQYIYTDEDFGKITSISDVKDMYSSNGNKPYVVNKNCVIKGQVTTSDQVGNLYKSLYIQDETAGIEIKIGKNGLYNEYKLGQWIYVDCSGLTVGDYNGMINIGYEDPTGEYETGYLEHAYIINEHVFKGEYGDPVQPVV
;
A
#
# COMPACT_ATOMS: atom_id res chain seq x y z
N MET A 1 47.72 -49.33 -27.55
CA MET A 1 46.25 -49.31 -27.64
C MET A 1 45.53 -49.17 -26.26
N LYS A 2 46.02 -49.83 -25.21
CA LYS A 2 45.38 -49.72 -23.85
C LYS A 2 45.32 -48.31 -23.24
N ARG A 3 46.25 -47.40 -23.59
CA ARG A 3 46.30 -46.05 -23.03
C ARG A 3 45.27 -45.06 -23.65
N ILE A 4 44.80 -45.35 -24.85
CA ILE A 4 43.79 -44.48 -25.53
C ILE A 4 42.41 -44.73 -24.93
N TYR A 5 42.08 -45.94 -24.58
CA TYR A 5 40.78 -46.29 -23.94
C TYR A 5 40.63 -45.66 -22.55
N THR A 6 41.73 -45.51 -21.78
CA THR A 6 41.69 -44.87 -20.45
C THR A 6 41.46 -43.37 -20.51
N LEU A 7 41.93 -42.72 -21.60
CA LEU A 7 41.69 -41.32 -21.84
C LEU A 7 40.24 -41.03 -22.26
N PHE A 8 39.63 -41.91 -23.05
CA PHE A 8 38.23 -41.80 -23.43
C PHE A 8 37.26 -42.02 -22.24
N LEU A 9 37.62 -42.94 -21.33
CA LEU A 9 36.82 -43.18 -20.13
C LEU A 9 36.88 -42.00 -19.14
N ALA A 10 38.02 -41.32 -19.04
CA ALA A 10 38.17 -40.13 -18.19
C ALA A 10 37.45 -38.92 -18.75
N ALA A 11 37.32 -38.77 -20.06
CA ALA A 11 36.59 -37.66 -20.68
C ALA A 11 35.05 -37.78 -20.57
N SER A 12 34.53 -38.99 -20.48
CA SER A 12 33.07 -39.22 -20.34
C SER A 12 32.50 -38.89 -18.97
N VAL A 13 33.33 -38.72 -17.94
CA VAL A 13 32.87 -38.40 -16.57
C VAL A 13 32.64 -36.91 -16.37
N PHE A 14 33.17 -36.05 -17.28
CA PHE A 14 33.01 -34.59 -17.15
C PHE A 14 31.71 -34.03 -17.75
N PHE A 15 30.90 -34.84 -18.43
CA PHE A 15 29.62 -34.41 -19.01
C PHE A 15 28.39 -34.81 -18.19
N ALA A 16 28.54 -35.43 -17.03
CA ALA A 16 27.42 -35.86 -16.20
C ALA A 16 27.04 -34.85 -15.09
N GLY A 17 27.37 -33.56 -15.26
CA GLY A 17 27.28 -32.59 -14.17
C GLY A 17 26.45 -31.34 -14.45
N CYS A 18 25.48 -31.40 -15.35
CA CYS A 18 24.45 -30.38 -15.44
C CYS A 18 23.08 -31.08 -15.41
N GLU A 19 22.67 -31.53 -14.23
CA GLU A 19 21.23 -31.66 -14.01
C GLU A 19 20.67 -30.23 -14.06
N GLU A 20 19.88 -29.98 -15.09
CA GLU A 20 19.06 -28.79 -15.19
C GLU A 20 18.25 -28.68 -13.90
N PHE A 21 18.52 -27.66 -13.07
CA PHE A 21 17.75 -27.41 -11.86
C PHE A 21 16.30 -27.19 -12.25
N GLN A 22 15.52 -28.24 -12.15
CA GLN A 22 14.07 -28.13 -12.26
C GLN A 22 13.55 -27.74 -10.89
N PRO A 23 13.05 -26.50 -10.72
CA PRO A 23 12.40 -26.13 -9.47
C PRO A 23 11.23 -27.09 -9.25
N VAL A 24 11.29 -27.88 -8.19
CA VAL A 24 10.22 -28.80 -7.82
C VAL A 24 9.07 -27.97 -7.25
N PHE A 25 8.33 -27.30 -8.14
CA PHE A 25 7.04 -26.74 -7.80
C PHE A 25 6.01 -27.88 -7.79
N THR A 26 5.88 -28.55 -6.66
CA THR A 26 4.87 -29.59 -6.45
C THR A 26 3.51 -29.04 -6.00
N GLY A 27 3.36 -27.73 -5.89
CA GLY A 27 2.11 -27.05 -5.54
C GLY A 27 1.48 -26.36 -6.74
N LYS A 28 0.20 -26.58 -6.96
CA LYS A 28 -0.60 -25.58 -7.66
C LYS A 28 -0.41 -24.27 -6.94
N TYR A 29 -0.01 -23.20 -7.66
CA TYR A 29 -0.25 -21.87 -7.13
C TYR A 29 -1.73 -21.80 -6.75
N PRO A 30 -2.09 -21.39 -5.53
CA PRO A 30 -3.49 -21.08 -5.28
C PRO A 30 -3.91 -20.10 -6.38
N ASP A 31 -5.06 -20.38 -7.00
CA ASP A 31 -5.65 -19.42 -7.93
C ASP A 31 -5.60 -18.05 -7.26
N PRO A 32 -5.22 -16.98 -7.98
CA PRO A 32 -5.25 -15.64 -7.42
C PRO A 32 -6.62 -15.48 -6.77
N GLN A 33 -6.66 -15.36 -5.43
CA GLN A 33 -7.92 -15.10 -4.74
C GLN A 33 -8.46 -13.82 -5.38
N GLU A 34 -9.63 -13.87 -5.97
CA GLU A 34 -10.31 -12.68 -6.46
C GLU A 34 -10.33 -11.68 -5.30
N GLN A 35 -9.57 -10.60 -5.46
CA GLN A 35 -9.51 -9.58 -4.43
C GLN A 35 -10.90 -8.95 -4.33
N TYR A 36 -11.47 -8.96 -3.13
CA TYR A 36 -12.76 -8.30 -2.90
C TYR A 36 -12.61 -6.80 -3.22
N ILE A 37 -13.53 -6.30 -4.03
CA ILE A 37 -13.61 -4.89 -4.40
C ILE A 37 -14.72 -4.26 -3.58
N TYR A 38 -14.31 -3.31 -2.73
CA TYR A 38 -15.21 -2.63 -1.81
C TYR A 38 -15.99 -1.52 -2.52
N THR A 39 -17.20 -1.28 -2.03
CA THR A 39 -18.15 -0.26 -2.50
C THR A 39 -18.60 0.62 -1.35
N ASP A 40 -19.31 1.70 -1.64
CA ASP A 40 -19.87 2.61 -0.62
C ASP A 40 -20.84 1.87 0.32
N GLU A 41 -21.50 0.83 -0.17
CA GLU A 41 -22.46 0.02 0.59
C GLU A 41 -21.79 -0.74 1.74
N ASP A 42 -20.51 -1.10 1.61
CA ASP A 42 -19.75 -1.83 2.62
C ASP A 42 -19.47 -0.97 3.85
N PHE A 43 -19.45 0.36 3.71
CA PHE A 43 -19.04 1.29 4.77
C PHE A 43 -20.18 2.19 5.28
N GLY A 44 -21.31 2.23 4.61
CA GLY A 44 -22.43 3.08 4.95
C GLY A 44 -22.14 4.57 4.71
N LYS A 45 -21.83 5.34 5.75
CA LYS A 45 -21.55 6.77 5.59
C LYS A 45 -20.09 7.03 5.25
N ILE A 46 -19.84 7.64 4.11
CA ILE A 46 -18.53 8.16 3.73
C ILE A 46 -18.41 9.62 4.18
N THR A 47 -17.29 9.93 4.82
CA THR A 47 -16.91 11.28 5.27
C THR A 47 -16.03 11.92 4.19
N SER A 48 -16.20 13.20 3.91
CA SER A 48 -15.34 13.90 2.95
C SER A 48 -13.91 14.07 3.49
N ILE A 49 -12.94 14.11 2.59
CA ILE A 49 -11.54 14.35 2.98
C ILE A 49 -11.40 15.74 3.63
N SER A 50 -12.12 16.75 3.16
CA SER A 50 -12.11 18.08 3.81
C SER A 50 -12.60 18.04 5.24
N ASP A 51 -13.68 17.29 5.54
CA ASP A 51 -14.19 17.17 6.91
C ASP A 51 -13.16 16.52 7.85
N VAL A 52 -12.39 15.54 7.37
CA VAL A 52 -11.32 14.90 8.16
C VAL A 52 -10.18 15.89 8.39
N LYS A 53 -9.78 16.67 7.39
CA LYS A 53 -8.76 17.73 7.54
C LYS A 53 -9.22 18.78 8.54
N ASP A 54 -10.50 19.10 8.57
CA ASP A 54 -11.08 20.06 9.51
C ASP A 54 -11.08 19.56 10.96
N MET A 55 -10.98 18.25 11.20
CA MET A 55 -10.77 17.72 12.56
C MET A 55 -9.44 18.21 13.16
N TYR A 56 -8.38 18.31 12.35
CA TYR A 56 -7.09 18.83 12.79
C TYR A 56 -7.17 20.33 13.11
N SER A 57 -7.71 21.13 12.19
CA SER A 57 -7.84 22.58 12.40
C SER A 57 -8.76 22.93 13.57
N SER A 58 -9.87 22.19 13.71
CA SER A 58 -10.80 22.35 14.83
C SER A 58 -10.21 21.92 16.18
N ASN A 59 -9.17 21.07 16.17
CA ASN A 59 -8.40 20.70 17.37
C ASN A 59 -7.26 21.69 17.69
N GLY A 60 -7.30 22.88 17.12
CA GLY A 60 -6.30 23.94 17.35
C GLY A 60 -4.98 23.64 16.65
N ASN A 61 -5.01 23.02 15.48
CA ASN A 61 -3.85 22.56 14.69
C ASN A 61 -2.91 21.66 15.53
N LYS A 62 -3.50 20.66 16.13
CA LYS A 62 -2.79 19.61 16.90
C LYS A 62 -3.26 18.25 16.45
N PRO A 63 -2.42 17.22 16.61
CA PRO A 63 -2.80 15.84 16.29
C PRO A 63 -4.15 15.47 16.90
N TYR A 64 -4.99 14.85 16.09
CA TYR A 64 -6.34 14.45 16.48
C TYR A 64 -6.56 12.96 16.21
N VAL A 65 -6.79 12.19 17.27
CA VAL A 65 -7.17 10.78 17.13
C VAL A 65 -8.65 10.69 16.76
N VAL A 66 -8.95 10.03 15.67
CA VAL A 66 -10.32 9.86 15.17
C VAL A 66 -11.06 8.83 16.04
N ASN A 67 -11.94 9.29 16.91
CA ASN A 67 -12.65 8.47 17.90
C ASN A 67 -14.04 7.97 17.45
N LYS A 68 -14.37 8.14 16.17
CA LYS A 68 -15.69 7.82 15.60
C LYS A 68 -15.52 6.87 14.42
N ASN A 69 -16.58 6.16 14.09
CA ASN A 69 -16.65 5.50 12.79
C ASN A 69 -16.55 6.57 11.69
N CYS A 70 -15.42 6.61 11.03
CA CYS A 70 -15.10 7.62 10.04
C CYS A 70 -14.35 6.94 8.89
N VAL A 71 -15.02 6.77 7.79
CA VAL A 71 -14.44 6.22 6.57
C VAL A 71 -14.39 7.32 5.52
N ILE A 72 -13.24 7.52 4.92
CA ILE A 72 -13.06 8.38 3.74
C ILE A 72 -12.91 7.53 2.51
N LYS A 73 -13.26 8.09 1.36
CA LYS A 73 -13.06 7.51 0.03
C LYS A 73 -12.28 8.51 -0.80
N GLY A 74 -11.22 8.04 -1.44
CA GLY A 74 -10.44 8.89 -2.33
C GLY A 74 -9.81 8.10 -3.46
N GLN A 75 -9.58 8.75 -4.58
CA GLN A 75 -8.90 8.16 -5.71
C GLN A 75 -7.39 8.33 -5.57
N VAL A 76 -6.64 7.27 -5.85
CA VAL A 76 -5.16 7.30 -5.84
C VAL A 76 -4.66 8.23 -6.93
N THR A 77 -3.90 9.24 -6.51
CA THR A 77 -3.37 10.28 -7.42
C THR A 77 -1.86 10.22 -7.60
N THR A 78 -1.17 9.35 -6.84
CA THR A 78 0.30 9.27 -6.87
C THR A 78 0.81 7.84 -7.04
N SER A 79 2.06 7.73 -7.48
CA SER A 79 2.77 6.46 -7.62
C SER A 79 4.20 6.61 -7.11
N ASP A 80 4.65 5.66 -6.29
CA ASP A 80 6.02 5.59 -5.80
C ASP A 80 6.96 4.78 -6.72
N GLN A 81 6.50 4.44 -7.94
CA GLN A 81 7.23 3.60 -8.89
C GLN A 81 8.61 4.14 -9.27
N VAL A 82 8.75 5.46 -9.33
CA VAL A 82 10.01 6.13 -9.67
C VAL A 82 10.83 6.53 -8.45
N GLY A 83 10.42 6.11 -7.25
CA GLY A 83 11.15 6.36 -6.01
C GLY A 83 11.08 7.80 -5.47
N ASN A 84 10.14 8.59 -5.94
CA ASN A 84 9.94 9.98 -5.53
C ASN A 84 9.04 10.15 -4.28
N LEU A 85 8.38 9.08 -3.85
CA LEU A 85 7.55 9.04 -2.65
C LEU A 85 8.02 7.91 -1.74
N TYR A 86 7.96 8.15 -0.44
CA TYR A 86 8.43 7.20 0.54
C TYR A 86 7.30 6.80 1.50
N LYS A 87 6.85 5.55 1.39
CA LYS A 87 5.88 4.94 2.31
C LYS A 87 4.55 5.69 2.45
N SER A 88 4.18 6.48 1.45
CA SER A 88 2.99 7.32 1.48
C SER A 88 2.17 7.17 0.22
N LEU A 89 0.86 7.19 0.39
CA LEU A 89 -0.13 7.16 -0.67
C LEU A 89 -0.97 8.43 -0.59
N TYR A 90 -1.13 9.12 -1.71
CA TYR A 90 -1.98 10.30 -1.78
C TYR A 90 -3.28 9.94 -2.47
N ILE A 91 -4.38 10.30 -1.81
CA ILE A 91 -5.73 10.13 -2.34
C ILE A 91 -6.46 11.46 -2.37
N GLN A 92 -7.42 11.57 -3.28
CA GLN A 92 -8.22 12.76 -3.47
C GLN A 92 -9.68 12.38 -3.72
N ASP A 93 -10.59 13.14 -3.12
CA ASP A 93 -11.99 13.20 -3.49
C ASP A 93 -12.30 14.55 -4.15
N GLU A 94 -13.56 14.88 -4.34
CA GLU A 94 -14.02 16.17 -4.90
C GLU A 94 -13.81 17.36 -3.96
N THR A 95 -13.49 17.13 -2.69
CA THR A 95 -13.37 18.18 -1.67
C THR A 95 -11.93 18.54 -1.35
N ALA A 96 -11.04 17.55 -1.30
CA ALA A 96 -9.63 17.74 -0.94
C ALA A 96 -8.76 16.54 -1.30
N GLY A 97 -7.45 16.71 -1.16
CA GLY A 97 -6.46 15.62 -1.15
C GLY A 97 -5.86 15.41 0.25
N ILE A 98 -5.43 14.18 0.53
CA ILE A 98 -4.80 13.81 1.81
C ILE A 98 -3.73 12.75 1.60
N GLU A 99 -2.70 12.78 2.43
CA GLU A 99 -1.68 11.74 2.51
C GLU A 99 -2.09 10.65 3.49
N ILE A 100 -1.92 9.40 3.08
CA ILE A 100 -2.04 8.23 3.96
C ILE A 100 -0.64 7.64 4.17
N LYS A 101 -0.17 7.62 5.41
CA LYS A 101 1.15 7.10 5.77
C LYS A 101 1.14 5.58 5.88
N ILE A 102 1.41 4.91 4.76
CA ILE A 102 1.49 3.45 4.67
C ILE A 102 2.94 3.03 4.79
N GLY A 103 3.33 2.36 5.87
CA GLY A 103 4.71 2.00 6.20
C GLY A 103 5.37 0.98 5.26
N LYS A 104 4.99 0.94 3.99
CA LYS A 104 5.40 -0.03 2.98
C LYS A 104 5.94 0.67 1.73
N ASN A 105 6.98 0.10 1.14
CA ASN A 105 7.52 0.55 -0.15
C ASN A 105 6.87 -0.23 -1.30
N GLY A 106 6.90 0.36 -2.50
CA GLY A 106 6.37 -0.28 -3.71
C GLY A 106 4.86 -0.32 -3.73
N LEU A 107 4.22 0.70 -3.17
CA LEU A 107 2.76 0.85 -3.10
C LEU A 107 2.11 0.83 -4.48
N TYR A 108 2.84 1.26 -5.53
CA TYR A 108 2.37 1.21 -6.91
C TYR A 108 2.02 -0.20 -7.39
N ASN A 109 2.54 -1.26 -6.74
CA ASN A 109 2.16 -2.64 -7.06
C ASN A 109 0.76 -2.98 -6.54
N GLU A 110 0.33 -2.34 -5.47
CA GLU A 110 -0.91 -2.66 -4.75
C GLU A 110 -2.02 -1.65 -4.98
N TYR A 111 -1.68 -0.36 -5.05
CA TYR A 111 -2.60 0.75 -5.23
C TYR A 111 -2.28 1.46 -6.53
N LYS A 112 -3.19 1.36 -7.50
CA LYS A 112 -2.94 1.88 -8.85
C LYS A 112 -3.50 3.30 -8.98
N LEU A 113 -2.86 4.11 -9.83
CA LEU A 113 -3.41 5.42 -10.20
C LEU A 113 -4.84 5.27 -10.72
N GLY A 114 -5.74 6.12 -10.26
CA GLY A 114 -7.15 6.11 -10.63
C GLY A 114 -7.99 5.07 -9.88
N GLN A 115 -7.40 4.23 -9.02
CA GLN A 115 -8.14 3.32 -8.17
C GLN A 115 -8.76 4.07 -6.99
N TRP A 116 -10.05 3.83 -6.74
CA TRP A 116 -10.68 4.26 -5.50
C TRP A 116 -10.21 3.39 -4.34
N ILE A 117 -9.94 4.02 -3.22
CA ILE A 117 -9.69 3.34 -1.96
C ILE A 117 -10.53 3.94 -0.86
N TYR A 118 -10.87 3.10 0.11
CA TYR A 118 -11.55 3.51 1.34
C TYR A 118 -10.54 3.41 2.48
N VAL A 119 -10.56 4.39 3.36
CA VAL A 119 -9.72 4.39 4.55
C VAL A 119 -10.59 4.54 5.77
N ASP A 120 -10.64 3.50 6.61
CA ASP A 120 -11.24 3.61 7.94
C ASP A 120 -10.25 4.35 8.84
N CYS A 121 -10.59 5.59 9.12
CA CYS A 121 -9.78 6.48 9.95
C CYS A 121 -9.96 6.23 11.46
N SER A 122 -10.89 5.37 11.86
CA SER A 122 -11.21 5.12 13.28
C SER A 122 -9.97 4.63 14.03
N GLY A 123 -9.57 5.34 15.07
CA GLY A 123 -8.37 5.04 15.84
C GLY A 123 -7.06 5.55 15.22
N LEU A 124 -7.10 6.05 13.98
CA LEU A 124 -5.94 6.71 13.36
C LEU A 124 -5.83 8.17 13.80
N THR A 125 -4.65 8.73 13.59
CA THR A 125 -4.34 10.12 13.92
C THR A 125 -4.31 10.96 12.65
N VAL A 126 -5.02 12.07 12.66
CA VAL A 126 -4.88 13.16 11.69
C VAL A 126 -3.84 14.12 12.23
N GLY A 127 -2.81 14.40 11.46
CA GLY A 127 -1.72 15.30 11.84
C GLY A 127 -1.21 16.09 10.65
N ASP A 128 -0.19 16.89 10.90
CA ASP A 128 0.48 17.73 9.90
C ASP A 128 1.97 17.39 9.80
N TYR A 129 2.49 17.51 8.59
CA TYR A 129 3.92 17.54 8.36
C TYR A 129 4.25 18.64 7.36
N ASN A 130 4.85 19.72 7.82
CA ASN A 130 5.23 20.87 7.00
C ASN A 130 4.07 21.51 6.20
N GLY A 131 2.88 21.58 6.79
CA GLY A 131 1.68 22.12 6.15
C GLY A 131 0.90 21.09 5.34
N MET A 132 1.30 19.84 5.35
CA MET A 132 0.58 18.76 4.67
C MET A 132 -0.15 17.87 5.68
N ILE A 133 -1.47 18.01 5.70
CA ILE A 133 -2.34 17.18 6.54
C ILE A 133 -2.28 15.72 6.04
N ASN A 134 -2.09 14.82 6.98
CA ASN A 134 -1.94 13.39 6.70
C ASN A 134 -2.69 12.55 7.75
N ILE A 135 -2.88 11.28 7.39
CA ILE A 135 -3.43 10.26 8.27
C ILE A 135 -2.38 9.17 8.46
N GLY A 136 -2.19 8.80 9.71
CA GLY A 136 -1.27 7.73 10.08
C GLY A 136 -1.63 7.14 11.43
N TYR A 137 -0.73 6.33 11.95
CA TYR A 137 -0.82 5.84 13.31
C TYR A 137 -0.28 6.90 14.29
N GLU A 138 -0.50 6.73 15.59
CA GLU A 138 0.17 7.55 16.59
C GLU A 138 1.68 7.31 16.52
N ASP A 139 2.49 8.37 16.49
CA ASP A 139 3.93 8.22 16.56
C ASP A 139 4.36 7.93 18.01
N PRO A 140 4.87 6.71 18.31
CA PRO A 140 5.24 6.34 19.67
C PRO A 140 6.47 7.11 20.18
N THR A 141 7.23 7.75 19.30
CA THR A 141 8.40 8.55 19.67
C THR A 141 8.03 9.97 20.06
N GLY A 142 6.88 10.46 19.60
CA GLY A 142 6.44 11.84 19.76
C GLY A 142 7.27 12.85 18.96
N GLU A 143 8.13 12.39 18.05
CA GLU A 143 8.92 13.25 17.18
C GLU A 143 8.06 13.85 16.06
N TYR A 144 7.09 13.07 15.57
CA TYR A 144 6.15 13.46 14.53
C TYR A 144 4.72 13.41 15.05
N GLU A 145 3.83 14.16 14.42
CA GLU A 145 2.42 14.13 14.76
C GLU A 145 1.74 12.81 14.37
N THR A 146 2.28 12.13 13.35
CA THR A 146 1.76 10.83 12.89
C THR A 146 2.91 9.90 12.50
N GLY A 147 2.78 8.63 12.85
CA GLY A 147 3.62 7.53 12.38
C GLY A 147 3.01 6.80 11.20
N TYR A 148 3.67 5.74 10.76
CA TYR A 148 3.22 4.90 9.64
C TYR A 148 2.36 3.72 10.09
N LEU A 149 1.44 3.28 9.24
CA LEU A 149 0.79 1.96 9.36
C LEU A 149 1.80 0.89 8.91
N GLU A 150 2.66 0.43 9.82
CA GLU A 150 3.83 -0.38 9.44
C GLU A 150 3.54 -1.87 9.23
N HIS A 151 2.47 -2.40 9.81
CA HIS A 151 2.18 -3.83 9.74
C HIS A 151 1.06 -4.14 8.75
N ALA A 152 1.24 -5.20 7.96
CA ALA A 152 0.26 -5.59 6.96
C ALA A 152 -1.16 -5.79 7.53
N TYR A 153 -1.27 -6.32 8.75
CA TYR A 153 -2.58 -6.49 9.37
C TYR A 153 -3.25 -5.15 9.68
N ILE A 154 -2.50 -4.13 10.15
CA ILE A 154 -3.01 -2.77 10.40
C ILE A 154 -3.44 -2.13 9.07
N ILE A 155 -2.61 -2.25 8.03
CA ILE A 155 -2.96 -1.72 6.70
C ILE A 155 -4.27 -2.36 6.22
N ASN A 156 -4.42 -3.68 6.37
CA ASN A 156 -5.61 -4.40 5.93
C ASN A 156 -6.87 -4.10 6.76
N GLU A 157 -6.70 -3.65 8.01
CA GLU A 157 -7.82 -3.20 8.85
C GLU A 157 -8.31 -1.79 8.50
N HIS A 158 -7.47 -0.99 7.87
CA HIS A 158 -7.77 0.42 7.62
C HIS A 158 -7.89 0.78 6.13
N VAL A 159 -7.25 0.07 5.21
CA VAL A 159 -7.16 0.46 3.80
C VAL A 159 -7.78 -0.60 2.89
N PHE A 160 -8.86 -0.26 2.22
CA PHE A 160 -9.66 -1.16 1.41
C PHE A 160 -9.68 -0.69 -0.04
N LYS A 161 -9.62 -1.63 -0.97
CA LYS A 161 -9.53 -1.36 -2.41
C LYS A 161 -10.92 -1.37 -3.05
N GLY A 162 -11.25 -0.28 -3.71
CA GLY A 162 -12.43 -0.12 -4.53
C GLY A 162 -12.13 -0.28 -6.01
N GLU A 163 -13.12 0.06 -6.82
CA GLU A 163 -13.04 0.03 -8.27
C GLU A 163 -12.11 1.11 -8.85
N TYR A 164 -11.81 0.98 -10.13
CA TYR A 164 -11.17 2.04 -10.90
C TYR A 164 -12.23 3.03 -11.39
N GLY A 165 -11.87 4.30 -11.43
CA GLY A 165 -12.73 5.35 -11.92
C GLY A 165 -12.00 6.34 -12.83
N ASP A 166 -12.77 7.20 -13.46
CA ASP A 166 -12.22 8.34 -14.19
C ASP A 166 -11.45 9.26 -13.23
N PRO A 167 -10.34 9.88 -13.67
CA PRO A 167 -9.54 10.73 -12.79
C PRO A 167 -10.36 11.88 -12.20
N VAL A 168 -10.31 12.02 -10.88
CA VAL A 168 -10.90 13.16 -10.17
C VAL A 168 -10.17 14.43 -10.58
N GLN A 169 -10.93 15.49 -10.83
CA GLN A 169 -10.33 16.78 -11.16
C GLN A 169 -9.61 17.37 -9.94
N PRO A 170 -8.42 17.97 -10.13
CA PRO A 170 -7.71 18.60 -9.02
C PRO A 170 -8.56 19.65 -8.32
N VAL A 171 -8.60 19.58 -6.99
CA VAL A 171 -9.19 20.64 -6.16
C VAL A 171 -8.13 21.75 -6.01
N VAL A 172 -8.48 22.96 -6.42
CA VAL A 172 -7.59 24.15 -6.41
C VAL A 172 -7.94 25.02 -5.22
#